data_cc221ef62ae3fc2ec3366ddebeaa21b3
#
_entry.id   cc221ef62ae3fc2ec3366ddebeaa21b3
#
_cell.length_a   1.000
_cell.length_b   1.000
_cell.length_c   1.000
_cell.angle_alpha   90.00
_cell.angle_beta   90.00
_cell.angle_gamma   90.00
#
_symmetry.space_group_name_H-M   'P 1'
#
loop_
_entity.id
_entity.type
_entity.pdbx_description
1 polymer ?
#
loop_
_entity_poly.entity_id
_entity_poly.type
_entity_poly.pdbx_seq_one_letter_code
_entity_poly.pdbx_strand_id
1 'polypeptide(L)'
;MNIRHLYISAGVLAVLAIITSILTRTSSAPLLDERVGSNVVDPANLRDTAKIVVETDGEKITLVNDEEKQAWVLKEKHSLPTSYNRISQLARNVSEAKLQRLVSENPDRIATLGFEGGDRIQFIDKLDNDIVAFGLGKETENGRQFLRFNGEGKAFLVNTTFYIDSNLDSWLEKKLVSFEANDVTAITATLRNGDTLSATRDNADSDWATDESLPEKKILNQSSVGQIASKFAGLSFTATADKDGPNVVAARENSHQFNLQLNNGKSYQFRIGRQPEVKIEEEVEKEDENGEKTTEMEEKVVTPEGPVYFFISSSDAGDPVNEYMSRSAFEVSSYQFTSLPESLDALISDAPEPVEETPAPLVIPPAEESP
;
A
#
# COMPACT_ATOMS: atom_id res chain seq x y z
N MET A 1 -59.16 53.62 -21.12
CA MET A 1 -58.84 52.20 -21.27
C MET A 1 -60.17 51.45 -21.29
N ASN A 2 -60.52 50.79 -22.43
CA ASN A 2 -61.85 50.22 -22.62
C ASN A 2 -62.01 48.95 -21.75
N ILE A 3 -63.05 48.90 -20.95
CA ILE A 3 -63.35 47.75 -20.02
C ILE A 3 -63.31 46.40 -20.75
N ARG A 4 -63.60 46.36 -22.06
CA ARG A 4 -63.49 45.15 -22.88
C ARG A 4 -62.10 44.61 -23.03
N HIS A 5 -61.07 45.46 -23.10
CA HIS A 5 -59.64 45.06 -23.17
C HIS A 5 -59.12 44.51 -21.83
N LEU A 6 -59.66 44.98 -20.69
CA LEU A 6 -59.39 44.47 -19.38
C LEU A 6 -59.89 43.05 -19.18
N TYR A 7 -61.07 42.73 -19.62
CA TYR A 7 -61.62 41.36 -19.55
C TYR A 7 -60.93 40.38 -20.49
N ILE A 8 -60.49 40.84 -21.67
CA ILE A 8 -59.70 40.00 -22.59
C ILE A 8 -58.34 39.70 -22.03
N SER A 9 -57.66 40.68 -21.47
CA SER A 9 -56.32 40.46 -20.83
C SER A 9 -56.41 39.59 -19.58
N ALA A 10 -57.40 39.71 -18.73
CA ALA A 10 -57.68 38.87 -17.61
C ALA A 10 -57.95 37.40 -18.02
N GLY A 11 -58.72 37.20 -19.12
CA GLY A 11 -58.97 35.88 -19.68
C GLY A 11 -57.71 35.18 -20.22
N VAL A 12 -56.87 35.93 -20.93
CA VAL A 12 -55.59 35.41 -21.44
C VAL A 12 -54.64 35.03 -20.30
N LEU A 13 -54.54 35.84 -19.24
CA LEU A 13 -53.76 35.53 -18.07
C LEU A 13 -54.28 34.30 -17.32
N ALA A 14 -55.59 34.13 -17.21
CA ALA A 14 -56.18 32.95 -16.58
C ALA A 14 -55.90 31.66 -17.40
N VAL A 15 -55.96 31.73 -18.72
CA VAL A 15 -55.62 30.60 -19.61
C VAL A 15 -54.14 30.29 -19.53
N LEU A 16 -53.25 31.29 -19.52
CA LEU A 16 -51.81 31.09 -19.32
C LEU A 16 -51.49 30.47 -17.95
N ALA A 17 -52.15 30.90 -16.87
CA ALA A 17 -52.01 30.34 -15.54
C ALA A 17 -52.50 28.86 -15.45
N ILE A 18 -53.58 28.53 -16.19
CA ILE A 18 -54.06 27.15 -16.29
C ILE A 18 -53.08 26.29 -17.10
N ILE A 19 -52.55 26.80 -18.22
CA ILE A 19 -51.55 26.08 -19.02
C ILE A 19 -50.25 25.87 -18.23
N THR A 20 -49.77 26.88 -17.55
CA THR A 20 -48.59 26.76 -16.68
C THR A 20 -48.87 25.81 -15.51
N SER A 21 -50.08 25.84 -14.90
CA SER A 21 -50.47 24.90 -13.85
C SER A 21 -50.59 23.45 -14.36
N ILE A 22 -51.02 23.23 -15.58
CA ILE A 22 -51.07 21.89 -16.21
C ILE A 22 -49.64 21.44 -16.55
N LEU A 23 -48.79 22.29 -17.12
CA LEU A 23 -47.42 22.01 -17.44
C LEU A 23 -46.56 21.77 -16.20
N THR A 24 -46.83 22.44 -15.08
CA THR A 24 -46.12 22.21 -13.79
C THR A 24 -46.71 21.03 -13.02
N ARG A 25 -47.97 20.62 -13.27
CA ARG A 25 -48.57 19.40 -12.69
C ARG A 25 -48.20 18.11 -13.42
N THR A 26 -47.56 18.17 -14.59
CA THR A 26 -46.80 17.05 -15.13
C THR A 26 -45.45 16.86 -14.40
N SER A 27 -45.29 17.48 -13.27
CA SER A 27 -44.29 17.16 -12.27
C SER A 27 -44.61 15.78 -11.75
N SER A 28 -43.92 14.81 -12.31
CA SER A 28 -43.88 13.38 -12.05
C SER A 28 -44.32 13.03 -10.63
N ALA A 29 -45.34 12.18 -10.50
CA ALA A 29 -45.58 11.44 -9.27
C ALA A 29 -44.18 10.91 -8.78
N PRO A 30 -43.88 10.95 -7.50
CA PRO A 30 -42.61 10.43 -7.01
C PRO A 30 -42.50 8.99 -7.52
N LEU A 31 -41.43 8.72 -8.30
CA LEU A 31 -41.10 7.38 -8.75
C LEU A 31 -40.92 6.52 -7.51
N LEU A 32 -41.83 5.60 -7.26
CA LEU A 32 -41.84 4.72 -6.13
C LEU A 32 -41.20 3.37 -6.56
N ASP A 33 -40.19 2.96 -5.89
CA ASP A 33 -39.62 1.60 -5.98
C ASP A 33 -39.56 1.04 -4.56
N GLU A 34 -40.01 -0.20 -4.38
CA GLU A 34 -40.11 -0.85 -3.06
C GLU A 34 -38.75 -0.97 -2.34
N ARG A 35 -37.67 -0.93 -3.10
CA ARG A 35 -36.29 -1.00 -2.55
C ARG A 35 -35.82 0.32 -1.94
N VAL A 36 -36.54 1.42 -2.18
CA VAL A 36 -36.13 2.72 -1.57
C VAL A 36 -36.22 2.63 -0.06
N GLY A 37 -35.10 2.98 0.60
CA GLY A 37 -34.89 2.85 2.04
C GLY A 37 -34.19 1.57 2.46
N SER A 38 -34.08 0.55 1.59
CA SER A 38 -33.32 -0.66 1.84
C SER A 38 -31.83 -0.48 1.52
N ASN A 39 -31.01 -1.39 2.00
CA ASN A 39 -29.61 -1.48 1.62
C ASN A 39 -29.46 -1.89 0.14
N VAL A 40 -28.33 -1.53 -0.48
CA VAL A 40 -27.98 -1.94 -1.86
C VAL A 40 -27.92 -3.46 -1.97
N VAL A 41 -27.44 -4.11 -0.93
CA VAL A 41 -27.41 -5.57 -0.78
C VAL A 41 -27.65 -5.95 0.68
N ASP A 42 -28.31 -7.09 0.92
CA ASP A 42 -28.40 -7.66 2.26
C ASP A 42 -26.99 -8.10 2.71
N PRO A 43 -26.47 -7.60 3.87
CA PRO A 43 -25.16 -8.00 4.40
C PRO A 43 -25.01 -9.52 4.56
N ALA A 44 -26.11 -10.25 4.80
CA ALA A 44 -26.05 -11.71 4.93
C ALA A 44 -25.64 -12.39 3.61
N ASN A 45 -26.07 -11.86 2.46
CA ASN A 45 -25.74 -12.43 1.17
C ASN A 45 -24.25 -12.28 0.80
N LEU A 46 -23.58 -11.24 1.31
CA LEU A 46 -22.16 -11.02 1.03
C LEU A 46 -21.23 -12.07 1.68
N ARG A 47 -21.74 -12.87 2.61
CA ARG A 47 -20.95 -13.93 3.27
C ARG A 47 -20.53 -15.04 2.29
N ASP A 48 -21.32 -15.26 1.25
CA ASP A 48 -21.10 -16.29 0.25
C ASP A 48 -20.21 -15.81 -0.92
N THR A 49 -19.64 -14.61 -0.80
CA THR A 49 -18.78 -14.04 -1.83
C THR A 49 -17.50 -14.86 -2.01
N ALA A 50 -17.29 -15.34 -3.23
CA ALA A 50 -16.07 -16.04 -3.64
C ALA A 50 -15.19 -15.17 -4.55
N LYS A 51 -15.79 -14.19 -5.24
CA LYS A 51 -15.08 -13.30 -6.16
C LYS A 51 -15.69 -11.90 -6.13
N ILE A 52 -14.83 -10.89 -6.18
CA ILE A 52 -15.23 -9.49 -6.33
C ILE A 52 -14.54 -8.95 -7.58
N VAL A 53 -15.32 -8.33 -8.46
CA VAL A 53 -14.80 -7.65 -9.63
C VAL A 53 -15.11 -6.17 -9.51
N VAL A 54 -14.09 -5.35 -9.65
CA VAL A 54 -14.21 -3.90 -9.69
C VAL A 54 -13.62 -3.40 -11.00
N GLU A 55 -14.34 -2.56 -11.71
CA GLU A 55 -13.86 -1.86 -12.89
C GLU A 55 -13.89 -0.36 -12.59
N THR A 56 -12.77 0.30 -12.73
CA THR A 56 -12.60 1.73 -12.45
C THR A 56 -11.46 2.31 -13.26
N ASP A 57 -11.63 3.51 -13.82
CA ASP A 57 -10.61 4.22 -14.63
C ASP A 57 -10.02 3.38 -15.78
N GLY A 58 -10.79 2.42 -16.31
CA GLY A 58 -10.33 1.49 -17.35
C GLY A 58 -9.54 0.30 -16.82
N GLU A 59 -9.23 0.23 -15.54
CA GLU A 59 -8.58 -0.89 -14.87
C GLU A 59 -9.63 -1.90 -14.38
N LYS A 60 -9.22 -3.17 -14.35
CA LYS A 60 -9.99 -4.27 -13.81
C LYS A 60 -9.26 -4.89 -12.62
N ILE A 61 -9.97 -5.00 -11.51
CA ILE A 61 -9.49 -5.56 -10.25
C ILE A 61 -10.31 -6.82 -9.97
N THR A 62 -9.68 -7.99 -10.00
CA THR A 62 -10.35 -9.26 -9.74
C THR A 62 -9.80 -9.90 -8.47
N LEU A 63 -10.55 -9.78 -7.40
CA LEU A 63 -10.23 -10.36 -6.09
C LEU A 63 -10.92 -11.73 -6.00
N VAL A 64 -10.16 -12.76 -5.67
CA VAL A 64 -10.67 -14.15 -5.56
C VAL A 64 -10.33 -14.69 -4.19
N ASN A 65 -11.30 -15.30 -3.53
CA ASN A 65 -11.07 -16.05 -2.30
C ASN A 65 -10.46 -17.43 -2.66
N ASP A 66 -9.15 -17.57 -2.41
CA ASP A 66 -8.42 -18.81 -2.60
C ASP A 66 -8.58 -19.67 -1.35
N GLU A 67 -9.45 -20.68 -1.41
CA GLU A 67 -9.76 -21.55 -0.27
C GLU A 67 -8.57 -22.41 0.15
N GLU A 68 -7.69 -22.78 -0.79
CA GLU A 68 -6.50 -23.59 -0.48
C GLU A 68 -5.50 -22.79 0.34
N LYS A 69 -5.36 -21.49 0.01
CA LYS A 69 -4.47 -20.56 0.71
C LYS A 69 -5.15 -19.86 1.90
N GLN A 70 -6.47 -20.01 2.06
CA GLN A 70 -7.29 -19.30 3.03
C GLN A 70 -7.07 -17.76 2.97
N ALA A 71 -6.89 -17.24 1.77
CA ALA A 71 -6.56 -15.84 1.53
C ALA A 71 -7.27 -15.31 0.29
N TRP A 72 -7.57 -14.02 0.29
CA TRP A 72 -7.97 -13.31 -0.91
C TRP A 72 -6.75 -12.95 -1.73
N VAL A 73 -6.82 -13.15 -3.05
CA VAL A 73 -5.72 -12.89 -3.99
C VAL A 73 -6.18 -12.00 -5.14
N LEU A 74 -5.25 -11.18 -5.65
CA LEU A 74 -5.46 -10.30 -6.80
C LEU A 74 -4.95 -11.00 -8.08
N LYS A 75 -5.87 -11.31 -8.99
CA LYS A 75 -5.57 -12.05 -10.22
C LYS A 75 -4.57 -11.32 -11.12
N GLU A 76 -4.77 -10.03 -11.31
CA GLU A 76 -3.96 -9.18 -12.19
C GLU A 76 -2.52 -9.00 -11.69
N LYS A 77 -2.25 -9.34 -10.42
CA LYS A 77 -0.93 -9.31 -9.78
C LYS A 77 -0.44 -10.72 -9.42
N HIS A 78 -0.49 -11.63 -10.37
CA HIS A 78 0.00 -13.02 -10.22
C HIS A 78 -0.57 -13.76 -9.00
N SER A 79 -1.82 -13.48 -8.64
CA SER A 79 -2.48 -14.04 -7.44
C SER A 79 -1.71 -13.78 -6.14
N LEU A 80 -1.12 -12.59 -6.00
CA LEU A 80 -0.56 -12.12 -4.74
C LEU A 80 -1.66 -11.87 -3.71
N PRO A 81 -1.36 -12.01 -2.40
CA PRO A 81 -2.33 -11.80 -1.34
C PRO A 81 -2.81 -10.35 -1.30
N THR A 82 -4.09 -10.18 -0.99
CA THR A 82 -4.73 -8.87 -0.88
C THR A 82 -4.94 -8.47 0.56
N SER A 83 -4.97 -7.16 0.79
CA SER A 83 -5.30 -6.60 2.10
C SER A 83 -6.74 -6.92 2.49
N TYR A 84 -6.91 -7.77 3.50
CA TYR A 84 -8.23 -8.10 4.04
C TYR A 84 -9.01 -6.87 4.51
N ASN A 85 -8.30 -5.87 5.04
CA ASN A 85 -8.92 -4.61 5.47
C ASN A 85 -9.58 -3.86 4.31
N ARG A 86 -8.93 -3.82 3.15
CA ARG A 86 -9.49 -3.19 1.94
C ARG A 86 -10.77 -3.89 1.47
N ILE A 87 -10.74 -5.22 1.40
CA ILE A 87 -11.90 -6.03 1.02
C ILE A 87 -13.04 -5.85 2.00
N SER A 88 -12.76 -5.93 3.31
CA SER A 88 -13.75 -5.75 4.36
C SER A 88 -14.37 -4.34 4.32
N GLN A 89 -13.56 -3.32 4.04
CA GLN A 89 -14.05 -1.95 3.90
C GLN A 89 -14.97 -1.81 2.68
N LEU A 90 -14.60 -2.37 1.53
CA LEU A 90 -15.45 -2.36 0.33
C LEU A 90 -16.77 -3.08 0.59
N ALA A 91 -16.73 -4.29 1.16
CA ALA A 91 -17.93 -5.06 1.48
C ALA A 91 -18.84 -4.32 2.48
N ARG A 92 -18.26 -3.68 3.49
CA ARG A 92 -18.99 -2.86 4.46
C ARG A 92 -19.65 -1.66 3.78
N ASN A 93 -18.91 -0.90 2.98
CA ASN A 93 -19.44 0.27 2.27
C ASN A 93 -20.63 -0.11 1.39
N VAL A 94 -20.53 -1.26 0.68
CA VAL A 94 -21.63 -1.74 -0.17
C VAL A 94 -22.81 -2.19 0.66
N SER A 95 -22.60 -2.89 1.78
CA SER A 95 -23.68 -3.40 2.64
C SER A 95 -24.41 -2.31 3.46
N GLU A 96 -23.72 -1.22 3.79
CA GLU A 96 -24.28 -0.09 4.53
C GLU A 96 -24.93 0.96 3.61
N ALA A 97 -24.61 0.94 2.33
CA ALA A 97 -25.18 1.85 1.34
C ALA A 97 -26.69 1.62 1.18
N LYS A 98 -27.49 2.69 1.22
CA LYS A 98 -28.94 2.66 1.12
C LYS A 98 -29.43 3.37 -0.13
N LEU A 99 -30.43 2.77 -0.78
CA LEU A 99 -31.18 3.37 -1.88
C LEU A 99 -32.06 4.49 -1.31
N GLN A 100 -31.73 5.75 -1.59
CA GLN A 100 -32.49 6.88 -1.06
C GLN A 100 -33.73 7.21 -1.88
N ARG A 101 -33.59 7.11 -3.19
CA ARG A 101 -34.71 7.34 -4.11
C ARG A 101 -34.44 6.74 -5.48
N LEU A 102 -35.49 6.39 -6.18
CA LEU A 102 -35.47 6.15 -7.62
C LEU A 102 -35.37 7.50 -8.34
N VAL A 103 -34.36 7.66 -9.21
CA VAL A 103 -34.05 8.90 -9.90
C VAL A 103 -34.75 8.95 -11.27
N SER A 104 -34.61 7.85 -12.04
CA SER A 104 -35.20 7.76 -13.39
C SER A 104 -35.31 6.31 -13.85
N GLU A 105 -36.34 6.10 -14.71
CA GLU A 105 -36.50 4.91 -15.54
C GLU A 105 -36.38 5.26 -17.03
N ASN A 106 -36.21 6.54 -17.35
CA ASN A 106 -36.06 7.03 -18.71
C ASN A 106 -34.61 6.89 -19.16
N PRO A 107 -34.30 6.15 -20.26
CA PRO A 107 -32.95 5.93 -20.75
C PRO A 107 -32.15 7.21 -21.03
N ASP A 108 -32.80 8.22 -21.64
CA ASP A 108 -32.16 9.49 -22.01
C ASP A 108 -31.67 10.26 -20.75
N ARG A 109 -32.50 10.23 -19.70
CA ARG A 109 -32.11 10.84 -18.41
C ARG A 109 -31.00 10.03 -17.72
N ILE A 110 -31.08 8.70 -17.78
CA ILE A 110 -30.05 7.81 -17.19
C ILE A 110 -28.72 8.04 -17.87
N ALA A 111 -28.66 8.22 -19.19
CA ALA A 111 -27.46 8.54 -19.93
C ALA A 111 -26.72 9.80 -19.40
N THR A 112 -27.48 10.79 -18.89
CA THR A 112 -26.87 12.03 -18.33
C THR A 112 -26.29 11.86 -16.94
N LEU A 113 -26.56 10.74 -16.25
CA LEU A 113 -26.11 10.46 -14.89
C LEU A 113 -24.67 9.93 -14.81
N GLY A 114 -24.00 9.71 -15.95
CA GLY A 114 -22.57 9.40 -16.02
C GLY A 114 -22.22 7.93 -15.81
N PHE A 115 -23.09 7.01 -16.20
CA PHE A 115 -22.80 5.56 -16.16
C PHE A 115 -21.95 5.07 -17.34
N GLU A 116 -21.78 5.88 -18.38
CA GLU A 116 -20.93 5.54 -19.53
C GLU A 116 -19.45 5.70 -19.15
N GLY A 117 -18.72 4.61 -19.11
CA GLY A 117 -17.33 4.58 -18.64
C GLY A 117 -17.17 4.72 -17.13
N GLY A 118 -18.29 4.62 -16.38
CA GLY A 118 -18.29 4.68 -14.93
C GLY A 118 -17.83 3.37 -14.28
N ASP A 119 -17.53 3.50 -13.01
CA ASP A 119 -17.08 2.40 -12.16
C ASP A 119 -18.17 1.32 -12.03
N ARG A 120 -17.72 0.08 -11.84
CA ARG A 120 -18.60 -1.07 -11.61
C ARG A 120 -18.09 -1.89 -10.46
N ILE A 121 -19.02 -2.42 -9.66
CA ILE A 121 -18.75 -3.34 -8.58
C ILE A 121 -19.65 -4.56 -8.72
N GLN A 122 -19.05 -5.75 -8.58
CA GLN A 122 -19.73 -7.01 -8.69
C GLN A 122 -19.23 -7.97 -7.62
N PHE A 123 -20.13 -8.51 -6.82
CA PHE A 123 -19.90 -9.58 -5.87
C PHE A 123 -20.51 -10.86 -6.41
N ILE A 124 -19.72 -11.92 -6.43
CA ILE A 124 -20.04 -13.18 -7.13
C ILE A 124 -19.85 -14.32 -6.15
N ASP A 125 -20.78 -15.29 -6.17
CA ASP A 125 -20.71 -16.49 -5.36
C ASP A 125 -19.79 -17.58 -5.96
N LYS A 126 -19.68 -18.73 -5.29
CA LYS A 126 -18.88 -19.89 -5.73
C LYS A 126 -19.41 -20.57 -7.00
N LEU A 127 -20.65 -20.31 -7.38
CA LEU A 127 -21.31 -20.85 -8.57
C LEU A 127 -21.27 -19.87 -9.76
N ASP A 128 -20.48 -18.80 -9.63
CA ASP A 128 -20.39 -17.70 -10.60
C ASP A 128 -21.72 -16.93 -10.80
N ASN A 129 -22.64 -16.93 -9.82
CA ASN A 129 -23.82 -16.09 -9.83
C ASN A 129 -23.54 -14.73 -9.18
N ASP A 130 -24.16 -13.68 -9.72
CA ASP A 130 -24.12 -12.37 -9.11
C ASP A 130 -24.91 -12.34 -7.79
N ILE A 131 -24.24 -12.08 -6.69
CA ILE A 131 -24.87 -11.71 -5.43
C ILE A 131 -25.41 -10.29 -5.55
N VAL A 132 -24.60 -9.38 -6.05
CA VAL A 132 -24.97 -8.02 -6.42
C VAL A 132 -24.00 -7.50 -7.48
N ALA A 133 -24.52 -6.82 -8.50
CA ALA A 133 -23.74 -6.15 -9.53
C ALA A 133 -24.39 -4.81 -9.89
N PHE A 134 -23.57 -3.74 -9.89
CA PHE A 134 -24.06 -2.40 -10.20
C PHE A 134 -22.96 -1.51 -10.77
N GLY A 135 -23.39 -0.55 -11.60
CA GLY A 135 -22.56 0.53 -12.07
C GLY A 135 -22.79 1.79 -11.25
N LEU A 136 -21.74 2.60 -11.14
CA LEU A 136 -21.73 3.88 -10.45
C LEU A 136 -21.75 5.02 -11.47
N GLY A 137 -22.58 6.00 -11.23
CA GLY A 137 -22.64 7.23 -11.99
C GLY A 137 -21.96 8.38 -11.28
N LYS A 138 -22.25 9.62 -11.70
CA LYS A 138 -21.67 10.83 -11.11
C LYS A 138 -21.99 10.95 -9.63
N GLU A 139 -21.05 11.54 -8.90
CA GLU A 139 -21.30 12.05 -7.56
C GLU A 139 -22.16 13.32 -7.57
N THR A 140 -22.84 13.54 -6.48
CA THR A 140 -23.58 14.79 -6.21
C THR A 140 -22.79 15.64 -5.20
N GLU A 141 -23.02 16.96 -5.20
CA GLU A 141 -22.36 17.91 -4.28
C GLU A 141 -22.52 17.55 -2.78
N ASN A 142 -23.49 16.71 -2.44
CA ASN A 142 -23.81 16.31 -1.06
C ASN A 142 -23.22 14.94 -0.68
N GLY A 143 -22.21 14.44 -1.39
CA GLY A 143 -21.55 13.16 -1.09
C GLY A 143 -22.46 11.95 -1.30
N ARG A 144 -23.32 12.00 -2.31
CA ARG A 144 -24.20 10.91 -2.75
C ARG A 144 -23.83 10.55 -4.18
N GLN A 145 -24.13 9.31 -4.60
CA GLN A 145 -23.78 8.85 -5.93
C GLN A 145 -24.95 8.18 -6.61
N PHE A 146 -25.00 8.26 -7.95
CA PHE A 146 -25.97 7.50 -8.73
C PHE A 146 -25.52 6.05 -8.86
N LEU A 147 -26.49 5.14 -8.76
CA LEU A 147 -26.27 3.70 -8.85
C LEU A 147 -27.29 3.10 -9.80
N ARG A 148 -26.86 2.14 -10.62
CA ARG A 148 -27.72 1.34 -11.49
C ARG A 148 -27.34 -0.13 -11.38
N PHE A 149 -28.29 -0.97 -10.97
CA PHE A 149 -28.08 -2.41 -10.94
C PHE A 149 -27.89 -2.96 -12.36
N ASN A 150 -27.04 -3.97 -12.48
CA ASN A 150 -26.75 -4.60 -13.76
C ASN A 150 -28.03 -5.20 -14.34
N GLY A 151 -28.24 -5.01 -15.66
CA GLY A 151 -29.43 -5.48 -16.36
C GLY A 151 -30.72 -4.72 -16.08
N GLU A 152 -30.70 -3.67 -15.23
CA GLU A 152 -31.90 -2.86 -14.94
C GLU A 152 -31.93 -1.53 -15.69
N GLY A 153 -33.14 -1.14 -16.07
CA GLY A 153 -33.43 0.18 -16.67
C GLY A 153 -33.73 1.29 -15.64
N LYS A 154 -33.30 1.13 -14.40
CA LYS A 154 -33.58 2.03 -13.27
C LYS A 154 -32.32 2.61 -12.69
N ALA A 155 -32.30 3.92 -12.46
CA ALA A 155 -31.22 4.59 -11.77
C ALA A 155 -31.65 5.09 -10.38
N PHE A 156 -30.85 4.82 -9.37
CA PHE A 156 -31.08 5.21 -7.98
C PHE A 156 -30.07 6.24 -7.53
N LEU A 157 -30.38 6.96 -6.47
CA LEU A 157 -29.45 7.74 -5.68
C LEU A 157 -29.18 6.98 -4.38
N VAL A 158 -27.91 6.76 -4.05
CA VAL A 158 -27.49 6.16 -2.78
C VAL A 158 -27.00 7.24 -1.81
N ASN A 159 -26.99 6.89 -0.51
CA ASN A 159 -26.65 7.81 0.58
C ASN A 159 -25.14 8.02 0.79
N THR A 160 -24.31 7.41 -0.04
CA THR A 160 -22.85 7.44 0.08
C THR A 160 -22.19 7.55 -1.30
N THR A 161 -20.90 7.81 -1.30
CA THR A 161 -20.01 7.74 -2.46
C THR A 161 -19.06 6.56 -2.28
N PHE A 162 -18.83 5.80 -3.34
CA PHE A 162 -17.88 4.69 -3.34
C PHE A 162 -16.55 5.19 -3.89
N TYR A 163 -15.54 5.23 -3.01
CA TYR A 163 -14.17 5.53 -3.41
C TYR A 163 -13.45 4.23 -3.75
N ILE A 164 -13.10 4.09 -5.01
CA ILE A 164 -12.40 2.93 -5.54
C ILE A 164 -11.02 3.39 -6.01
N ASP A 165 -9.99 2.71 -5.56
CA ASP A 165 -8.61 2.97 -5.96
C ASP A 165 -8.28 2.09 -7.17
N SER A 166 -7.98 2.71 -8.31
CA SER A 166 -7.59 2.02 -9.55
C SER A 166 -6.18 1.44 -9.50
N ASN A 167 -5.34 1.88 -8.56
CA ASN A 167 -4.00 1.34 -8.39
C ASN A 167 -4.05 -0.10 -7.84
N LEU A 168 -3.72 -1.07 -8.66
CA LEU A 168 -3.70 -2.50 -8.32
C LEU A 168 -2.82 -2.80 -7.09
N ASP A 169 -1.67 -2.14 -6.96
CA ASP A 169 -0.78 -2.37 -5.83
C ASP A 169 -1.36 -1.91 -4.49
N SER A 170 -2.34 -0.99 -4.49
CA SER A 170 -3.01 -0.55 -3.27
C SER A 170 -3.90 -1.63 -2.64
N TRP A 171 -4.29 -2.64 -3.42
CA TRP A 171 -5.12 -3.76 -2.96
C TRP A 171 -4.31 -4.89 -2.34
N LEU A 172 -2.99 -4.91 -2.50
CA LEU A 172 -2.13 -5.98 -2.03
C LEU A 172 -1.83 -5.87 -0.53
N GLU A 173 -1.63 -7.02 0.11
CA GLU A 173 -1.01 -7.10 1.43
C GLU A 173 0.45 -6.71 1.29
N LYS A 174 0.85 -5.64 1.98
CA LYS A 174 2.19 -5.05 1.79
C LYS A 174 3.30 -5.75 2.56
N LYS A 175 2.95 -6.53 3.57
CA LYS A 175 3.88 -7.27 4.41
C LYS A 175 3.88 -8.74 3.99
N LEU A 176 5.00 -9.22 3.45
CA LEU A 176 5.10 -10.57 2.90
C LEU A 176 5.58 -11.62 3.90
N VAL A 177 6.19 -11.19 5.01
CA VAL A 177 6.66 -12.05 6.09
C VAL A 177 6.07 -11.58 7.41
N SER A 178 5.85 -12.53 8.34
CA SER A 178 5.31 -12.23 9.66
C SER A 178 6.19 -12.89 10.71
N PHE A 179 7.02 -12.08 11.38
CA PHE A 179 7.78 -12.42 12.56
C PHE A 179 8.04 -11.14 13.36
N GLU A 180 8.33 -11.28 14.64
CA GLU A 180 8.69 -10.15 15.49
C GLU A 180 10.21 -10.02 15.59
N ALA A 181 10.74 -8.80 15.75
CA ALA A 181 12.17 -8.57 15.89
C ALA A 181 12.77 -9.36 17.07
N ASN A 182 11.97 -9.58 18.11
CA ASN A 182 12.35 -10.34 19.30
C ASN A 182 12.48 -11.84 19.04
N ASP A 183 11.90 -12.36 17.98
CA ASP A 183 12.06 -13.77 17.59
C ASP A 183 13.42 -14.06 16.94
N VAL A 184 14.13 -13.03 16.50
CA VAL A 184 15.41 -13.19 15.81
C VAL A 184 16.52 -13.50 16.81
N THR A 185 17.19 -14.63 16.64
CA THR A 185 18.28 -15.12 17.51
C THR A 185 19.66 -15.09 16.86
N ALA A 186 19.72 -15.03 15.51
CA ALA A 186 20.98 -14.83 14.80
C ALA A 186 20.79 -13.95 13.57
N ILE A 187 21.79 -13.15 13.28
CA ILE A 187 21.89 -12.28 12.11
C ILE A 187 23.23 -12.47 11.47
N THR A 188 23.26 -12.79 10.17
CA THR A 188 24.47 -12.70 9.36
C THR A 188 24.25 -11.64 8.29
N ALA A 189 25.04 -10.59 8.32
CA ALA A 189 25.05 -9.52 7.34
C ALA A 189 26.20 -9.71 6.36
N THR A 190 25.94 -9.60 5.06
CA THR A 190 26.96 -9.43 4.01
C THR A 190 26.64 -8.15 3.29
N LEU A 191 27.47 -7.15 3.47
CA LEU A 191 27.26 -5.82 2.94
C LEU A 191 27.77 -5.72 1.51
N ARG A 192 27.26 -4.76 0.76
CA ARG A 192 27.60 -4.54 -0.65
C ARG A 192 29.09 -4.29 -0.88
N ASN A 193 29.78 -3.69 0.08
CA ASN A 193 31.23 -3.47 0.05
C ASN A 193 32.08 -4.72 0.35
N GLY A 194 31.42 -5.86 0.66
CA GLY A 194 32.08 -7.13 1.00
C GLY A 194 32.27 -7.36 2.48
N ASP A 195 31.99 -6.40 3.35
CA ASP A 195 32.05 -6.60 4.81
C ASP A 195 31.02 -7.65 5.24
N THR A 196 31.41 -8.45 6.24
CA THR A 196 30.55 -9.46 6.86
C THR A 196 30.51 -9.30 8.36
N LEU A 197 29.39 -9.66 8.96
CA LEU A 197 29.23 -9.75 10.41
C LEU A 197 28.18 -10.82 10.73
N SER A 198 28.56 -11.72 11.66
CA SER A 198 27.60 -12.66 12.27
C SER A 198 27.44 -12.33 13.74
N ALA A 199 26.19 -12.21 14.17
CA ALA A 199 25.85 -11.92 15.57
C ALA A 199 24.74 -12.86 16.03
N THR A 200 24.81 -13.31 17.26
CA THR A 200 23.85 -14.24 17.89
C THR A 200 23.42 -13.73 19.25
N ARG A 201 22.26 -14.16 19.71
CA ARG A 201 21.78 -13.95 21.08
C ARG A 201 20.94 -15.15 21.54
N ASP A 202 20.95 -15.42 22.85
CA ASP A 202 20.19 -16.56 23.39
C ASP A 202 18.66 -16.32 23.36
N ASN A 203 18.22 -15.09 23.62
CA ASN A 203 16.82 -14.69 23.64
C ASN A 203 16.69 -13.16 23.44
N ALA A 204 15.47 -12.66 23.47
CA ALA A 204 15.16 -11.24 23.24
C ALA A 204 15.81 -10.27 24.23
N ASP A 205 16.03 -10.71 25.46
CA ASP A 205 16.60 -9.90 26.55
C ASP A 205 18.12 -9.98 26.64
N SER A 206 18.75 -10.87 25.83
CA SER A 206 20.20 -11.06 25.80
C SER A 206 20.85 -10.09 24.82
N ASP A 207 22.06 -9.66 25.14
CA ASP A 207 22.93 -8.89 24.25
C ASP A 207 23.36 -9.75 23.04
N TRP A 208 23.60 -9.08 21.92
CA TRP A 208 24.17 -9.67 20.73
C TRP A 208 25.66 -9.96 20.97
N ALA A 209 26.10 -11.14 20.63
CA ALA A 209 27.47 -11.59 20.68
C ALA A 209 27.99 -12.01 19.31
N THR A 210 29.30 -11.97 19.08
CA THR A 210 29.95 -12.46 17.86
C THR A 210 31.21 -13.25 18.22
N ASP A 211 31.44 -14.33 17.45
CA ASP A 211 32.68 -15.09 17.49
C ASP A 211 33.72 -14.54 16.49
N GLU A 212 33.35 -13.55 15.68
CA GLU A 212 34.27 -12.92 14.73
C GLU A 212 35.23 -11.96 15.43
N SER A 213 36.47 -11.90 14.94
CA SER A 213 37.45 -10.96 15.43
C SER A 213 37.14 -9.54 14.99
N LEU A 214 36.70 -8.71 15.92
CA LEU A 214 36.48 -7.29 15.67
C LEU A 214 37.81 -6.50 15.69
N PRO A 215 37.83 -5.30 15.07
CA PRO A 215 38.99 -4.40 15.20
C PRO A 215 39.35 -4.10 16.67
N GLU A 216 40.58 -3.75 16.93
CA GLU A 216 41.09 -3.52 18.30
C GLU A 216 40.24 -2.45 19.01
N LYS A 217 39.84 -2.71 20.24
CA LYS A 217 38.98 -1.86 21.10
C LYS A 217 37.56 -1.62 20.55
N LYS A 218 37.08 -2.46 19.65
CA LYS A 218 35.70 -2.41 19.16
C LYS A 218 34.86 -3.54 19.75
N ILE A 219 33.56 -3.23 19.94
CA ILE A 219 32.52 -4.18 20.36
C ILE A 219 31.31 -4.05 19.41
N LEU A 220 30.42 -5.02 19.44
CA LEU A 220 29.15 -4.89 18.71
C LEU A 220 28.34 -3.70 19.22
N ASN A 221 27.80 -2.91 18.29
CA ASN A 221 26.80 -1.92 18.62
C ASN A 221 25.46 -2.64 18.73
N GLN A 222 25.00 -2.89 19.96
CA GLN A 222 23.77 -3.63 20.28
C GLN A 222 22.55 -3.05 19.60
N SER A 223 22.44 -1.71 19.57
CA SER A 223 21.32 -1.01 18.95
C SER A 223 21.32 -1.18 17.43
N SER A 224 22.48 -0.99 16.77
CA SER A 224 22.58 -1.10 15.31
C SER A 224 22.29 -2.51 14.82
N VAL A 225 22.81 -3.54 15.53
CA VAL A 225 22.53 -4.95 15.20
C VAL A 225 21.05 -5.28 15.41
N GLY A 226 20.45 -4.86 16.54
CA GLY A 226 19.03 -5.09 16.84
C GLY A 226 18.09 -4.37 15.86
N GLN A 227 18.50 -3.21 15.34
CA GLN A 227 17.71 -2.48 14.33
C GLN A 227 17.58 -3.26 13.01
N ILE A 228 18.55 -4.10 12.64
CA ILE A 228 18.44 -4.97 11.45
C ILE A 228 17.21 -5.87 11.58
N ALA A 229 17.06 -6.58 12.71
CA ALA A 229 15.90 -7.42 12.94
C ALA A 229 14.58 -6.65 12.84
N SER A 230 14.52 -5.47 13.47
CA SER A 230 13.31 -4.61 13.45
C SER A 230 12.95 -4.12 12.04
N LYS A 231 13.94 -3.76 11.23
CA LYS A 231 13.73 -3.31 9.84
C LYS A 231 13.11 -4.41 8.97
N PHE A 232 13.63 -5.62 9.04
CA PHE A 232 13.11 -6.72 8.24
C PHE A 232 11.78 -7.27 8.78
N ALA A 233 11.55 -7.24 10.09
CA ALA A 233 10.25 -7.56 10.68
C ALA A 233 9.15 -6.59 10.22
N GLY A 234 9.48 -5.31 10.01
CA GLY A 234 8.58 -4.27 9.53
C GLY A 234 8.60 -4.03 8.02
N LEU A 235 9.34 -4.84 7.24
CA LEU A 235 9.53 -4.59 5.82
C LEU A 235 8.21 -4.70 5.04
N SER A 236 7.89 -3.64 4.29
CA SER A 236 6.71 -3.53 3.45
C SER A 236 7.08 -3.01 2.07
N PHE A 237 6.49 -3.57 1.03
CA PHE A 237 6.71 -3.08 -0.33
C PHE A 237 5.76 -1.94 -0.70
N THR A 238 6.16 -1.13 -1.68
CA THR A 238 5.36 -0.03 -2.23
C THR A 238 4.68 -0.42 -3.52
N ALA A 239 5.40 -1.12 -4.40
CA ALA A 239 4.93 -1.55 -5.71
C ALA A 239 5.49 -2.92 -6.08
N THR A 240 4.91 -3.52 -7.12
CA THR A 240 5.40 -4.76 -7.75
C THR A 240 6.00 -4.46 -9.12
N ALA A 241 7.00 -5.25 -9.53
CA ALA A 241 7.66 -5.14 -10.82
C ALA A 241 7.88 -6.52 -11.46
N ASP A 242 8.21 -6.51 -12.74
CA ASP A 242 8.67 -7.72 -13.44
C ASP A 242 9.99 -8.20 -12.80
N LYS A 243 9.98 -9.45 -12.32
CA LYS A 243 11.14 -10.08 -11.66
C LYS A 243 12.42 -10.15 -12.53
N ASP A 244 12.26 -10.12 -13.84
CA ASP A 244 13.33 -10.21 -14.82
C ASP A 244 13.66 -8.84 -15.45
N GLY A 245 13.01 -7.77 -14.98
CA GLY A 245 13.26 -6.40 -15.43
C GLY A 245 14.72 -5.96 -15.19
N PRO A 246 15.32 -5.13 -16.06
CA PRO A 246 16.73 -4.77 -15.99
C PRO A 246 17.11 -4.12 -14.66
N ASN A 247 16.29 -3.24 -14.11
CA ASN A 247 16.52 -2.62 -12.80
C ASN A 247 16.49 -3.64 -11.66
N VAL A 248 15.63 -4.67 -11.76
CA VAL A 248 15.52 -5.75 -10.76
C VAL A 248 16.75 -6.63 -10.78
N VAL A 249 17.26 -6.99 -11.98
CA VAL A 249 18.49 -7.75 -12.13
C VAL A 249 19.68 -6.99 -11.55
N ALA A 250 19.83 -5.71 -11.91
CA ALA A 250 20.91 -4.85 -11.39
C ALA A 250 20.80 -4.67 -9.87
N ALA A 251 19.60 -4.53 -9.32
CA ALA A 251 19.38 -4.44 -7.88
C ALA A 251 19.78 -5.72 -7.15
N ARG A 252 19.57 -6.90 -7.74
CA ARG A 252 19.96 -8.18 -7.16
C ARG A 252 21.47 -8.33 -7.09
N GLU A 253 22.17 -7.86 -8.11
CA GLU A 253 23.64 -7.89 -8.17
C GLU A 253 24.29 -6.87 -7.21
N ASN A 254 23.61 -5.73 -6.99
CA ASN A 254 24.10 -4.65 -6.13
C ASN A 254 23.29 -4.58 -4.82
N SER A 255 23.26 -5.66 -4.06
CA SER A 255 22.44 -5.81 -2.86
C SER A 255 23.28 -6.09 -1.61
N HIS A 256 22.78 -5.61 -0.47
CA HIS A 256 23.12 -6.16 0.84
C HIS A 256 22.36 -7.47 1.05
N GLN A 257 22.96 -8.42 1.74
CA GLN A 257 22.33 -9.69 2.11
C GLN A 257 22.30 -9.84 3.61
N PHE A 258 21.16 -10.27 4.15
CA PHE A 258 20.97 -10.52 5.57
C PHE A 258 20.30 -11.89 5.74
N ASN A 259 20.90 -12.75 6.56
CA ASN A 259 20.28 -14.01 6.98
C ASN A 259 19.83 -13.86 8.43
N LEU A 260 18.53 -14.04 8.68
CA LEU A 260 17.93 -13.96 10.00
C LEU A 260 17.44 -15.34 10.42
N GLN A 261 17.93 -15.83 11.56
CA GLN A 261 17.48 -17.06 12.21
C GLN A 261 16.47 -16.70 13.29
N LEU A 262 15.32 -17.38 13.31
CA LEU A 262 14.30 -17.21 14.34
C LEU A 262 14.42 -18.28 15.43
N ASN A 263 13.88 -17.98 16.61
CA ASN A 263 13.84 -18.86 17.77
C ASN A 263 13.09 -20.20 17.54
N ASN A 264 12.19 -20.25 16.54
CA ASN A 264 11.48 -21.44 16.13
C ASN A 264 12.23 -22.33 15.11
N GLY A 265 13.46 -21.97 14.77
CA GLY A 265 14.32 -22.70 13.83
C GLY A 265 14.12 -22.29 12.36
N LYS A 266 13.13 -21.46 12.03
CA LYS A 266 12.93 -20.91 10.69
C LYS A 266 13.96 -19.82 10.40
N SER A 267 14.42 -19.73 9.16
CA SER A 267 15.30 -18.65 8.74
C SER A 267 14.82 -17.98 7.47
N TYR A 268 15.14 -16.71 7.36
CA TYR A 268 14.91 -15.90 6.17
C TYR A 268 16.21 -15.32 5.66
N GLN A 269 16.40 -15.39 4.34
CA GLN A 269 17.43 -14.63 3.66
C GLN A 269 16.77 -13.43 2.98
N PHE A 270 17.22 -12.24 3.31
CA PHE A 270 16.84 -10.99 2.67
C PHE A 270 17.98 -10.47 1.82
N ARG A 271 17.65 -10.01 0.61
CA ARG A 271 18.52 -9.17 -0.20
C ARG A 271 17.80 -7.87 -0.46
N ILE A 272 18.48 -6.76 -0.33
CA ILE A 272 17.92 -5.43 -0.63
C ILE A 272 18.97 -4.64 -1.40
N GLY A 273 18.57 -4.13 -2.57
CA GLY A 273 19.52 -3.50 -3.48
C GLY A 273 18.81 -2.59 -4.50
N ARG A 274 19.63 -1.91 -5.28
CA ARG A 274 19.22 -1.02 -6.36
C ARG A 274 20.26 -1.01 -7.48
N GLN A 275 19.84 -0.64 -8.67
CA GLN A 275 20.76 -0.24 -9.71
C GLN A 275 21.54 0.99 -9.25
N PRO A 276 22.89 0.94 -9.17
CA PRO A 276 23.67 2.11 -8.80
C PRO A 276 23.65 3.17 -9.91
N GLU A 277 23.84 4.42 -9.51
CA GLU A 277 24.13 5.50 -10.42
C GLU A 277 25.48 5.23 -11.13
N VAL A 278 25.51 5.41 -12.44
CA VAL A 278 26.76 5.33 -13.21
C VAL A 278 27.04 6.71 -13.77
N LYS A 279 28.23 7.24 -13.40
CA LYS A 279 28.76 8.50 -13.89
C LYS A 279 29.94 8.22 -14.81
N ILE A 280 30.12 9.04 -15.80
CA ILE A 280 31.32 9.10 -16.63
C ILE A 280 31.88 10.52 -16.53
N GLU A 281 33.21 10.63 -16.66
CA GLU A 281 33.85 11.93 -16.86
C GLU A 281 33.82 12.26 -18.35
N GLU A 282 33.28 13.43 -18.68
CA GLU A 282 33.20 13.94 -20.06
C GLU A 282 34.00 15.24 -20.13
N GLU A 283 34.85 15.38 -21.15
CA GLU A 283 35.55 16.63 -21.40
C GLU A 283 34.54 17.65 -21.96
N VAL A 284 34.38 18.76 -21.24
CA VAL A 284 33.52 19.87 -21.67
C VAL A 284 34.38 21.09 -21.93
N GLU A 285 34.30 21.63 -23.16
CA GLU A 285 34.91 22.93 -23.48
C GLU A 285 34.06 24.04 -22.85
N LYS A 286 34.66 24.80 -21.94
CA LYS A 286 34.10 26.05 -21.43
C LYS A 286 34.82 27.24 -22.01
N GLU A 287 34.07 28.24 -22.42
CA GLU A 287 34.59 29.56 -22.87
C GLU A 287 34.45 30.55 -21.71
N ASP A 288 35.56 31.18 -21.31
CA ASP A 288 35.53 32.17 -20.27
C ASP A 288 35.01 33.52 -20.81
N GLU A 289 34.81 34.51 -19.92
CA GLU A 289 34.34 35.87 -20.28
C GLU A 289 35.28 36.61 -21.27
N ASN A 290 36.50 36.10 -21.50
CA ASN A 290 37.50 36.68 -22.41
C ASN A 290 37.56 35.90 -23.74
N GLY A 291 36.79 34.83 -23.92
CA GLY A 291 36.77 34.00 -25.13
C GLY A 291 37.88 32.93 -25.17
N GLU A 292 38.57 32.67 -24.06
CA GLU A 292 39.54 31.57 -23.96
C GLU A 292 38.80 30.26 -23.67
N LYS A 293 39.10 29.23 -24.49
CA LYS A 293 38.55 27.89 -24.30
C LYS A 293 39.41 27.13 -23.34
N THR A 294 38.80 26.68 -22.25
CA THR A 294 39.37 25.74 -21.30
C THR A 294 38.62 24.40 -21.35
N THR A 295 39.33 23.30 -21.25
CA THR A 295 38.74 21.97 -21.16
C THR A 295 38.68 21.56 -19.70
N GLU A 296 37.46 21.32 -19.21
CA GLU A 296 37.22 20.81 -17.85
C GLU A 296 36.57 19.44 -17.93
N MET A 297 36.92 18.57 -16.97
CA MET A 297 36.25 17.26 -16.80
C MET A 297 35.00 17.49 -15.95
N GLU A 298 33.83 17.15 -16.50
CA GLU A 298 32.58 17.18 -15.79
C GLU A 298 32.01 15.76 -15.62
N GLU A 299 31.49 15.47 -14.43
CA GLU A 299 30.77 14.22 -14.18
C GLU A 299 29.40 14.30 -14.84
N LYS A 300 29.12 13.35 -15.72
CA LYS A 300 27.83 13.17 -16.37
C LYS A 300 27.18 11.87 -15.95
N VAL A 301 25.97 11.94 -15.40
CA VAL A 301 25.18 10.75 -15.10
C VAL A 301 24.70 10.12 -16.41
N VAL A 302 25.17 8.91 -16.70
CA VAL A 302 24.76 8.11 -17.87
C VAL A 302 23.67 7.10 -17.53
N THR A 303 23.66 6.63 -16.29
CA THR A 303 22.61 5.77 -15.77
C THR A 303 22.16 6.33 -14.41
N PRO A 304 20.92 6.76 -14.28
CA PRO A 304 20.42 7.24 -13.00
C PRO A 304 20.27 6.08 -11.99
N GLU A 305 20.29 6.44 -10.72
CA GLU A 305 20.01 5.51 -9.65
C GLU A 305 18.60 4.91 -9.80
N GLY A 306 18.49 3.58 -9.72
CA GLY A 306 17.23 2.86 -9.92
C GLY A 306 16.37 2.75 -8.65
N PRO A 307 15.14 2.23 -8.79
CA PRO A 307 14.32 1.84 -7.66
C PRO A 307 15.02 0.80 -6.77
N VAL A 308 14.62 0.76 -5.50
CA VAL A 308 15.11 -0.24 -4.54
C VAL A 308 14.19 -1.45 -4.54
N TYR A 309 14.76 -2.63 -4.68
CA TYR A 309 14.04 -3.90 -4.61
C TYR A 309 14.55 -4.76 -3.46
N PHE A 310 13.64 -5.55 -2.90
CA PHE A 310 14.02 -6.60 -1.97
C PHE A 310 13.65 -7.99 -2.50
N PHE A 311 14.42 -8.97 -2.04
CA PHE A 311 14.22 -10.37 -2.37
C PHE A 311 14.28 -11.16 -1.06
N ILE A 312 13.33 -12.08 -0.86
CA ILE A 312 13.22 -12.89 0.34
C ILE A 312 13.24 -14.36 -0.05
N SER A 313 13.95 -15.18 0.71
CA SER A 313 13.74 -16.63 0.69
C SER A 313 13.61 -17.16 2.11
N SER A 314 12.72 -18.11 2.31
CA SER A 314 12.50 -18.81 3.58
C SER A 314 13.11 -20.19 3.51
N SER A 315 13.70 -20.67 4.61
CA SER A 315 14.15 -22.07 4.76
C SER A 315 12.98 -23.06 4.82
N ASP A 316 11.79 -22.59 5.15
CA ASP A 316 10.56 -23.35 5.09
C ASP A 316 10.05 -23.36 3.65
N ALA A 317 10.12 -24.53 2.98
CA ALA A 317 9.67 -24.69 1.61
C ALA A 317 8.16 -24.41 1.42
N GLY A 318 7.37 -24.55 2.49
CA GLY A 318 5.94 -24.25 2.51
C GLY A 318 5.60 -22.78 2.75
N ASP A 319 6.61 -21.94 2.98
CA ASP A 319 6.38 -20.51 3.19
C ASP A 319 5.92 -19.83 1.89
N PRO A 320 4.75 -19.16 1.88
CA PRO A 320 4.21 -18.51 0.69
C PRO A 320 5.15 -17.45 0.08
N VAL A 321 6.06 -16.88 0.87
CA VAL A 321 7.00 -15.86 0.38
C VAL A 321 7.88 -16.40 -0.75
N ASN A 322 8.27 -17.68 -0.70
CA ASN A 322 9.07 -18.31 -1.77
C ASN A 322 8.31 -18.32 -3.11
N GLU A 323 6.99 -18.58 -3.05
CA GLU A 323 6.13 -18.53 -4.22
C GLU A 323 5.99 -17.09 -4.76
N TYR A 324 5.76 -16.10 -3.87
CA TYR A 324 5.62 -14.70 -4.27
C TYR A 324 6.87 -14.17 -4.97
N MET A 325 8.05 -14.46 -4.42
CA MET A 325 9.35 -14.06 -5.00
C MET A 325 9.64 -14.74 -6.34
N SER A 326 9.03 -15.89 -6.63
CA SER A 326 9.14 -16.54 -7.93
C SER A 326 8.31 -15.88 -9.04
N ARG A 327 7.31 -15.06 -8.66
CA ARG A 327 6.33 -14.46 -9.57
C ARG A 327 6.57 -12.98 -9.84
N SER A 328 7.05 -12.24 -8.84
CA SER A 328 7.18 -10.79 -8.90
C SER A 328 8.42 -10.31 -8.16
N ALA A 329 8.94 -9.15 -8.56
CA ALA A 329 9.84 -8.35 -7.74
C ALA A 329 9.04 -7.33 -6.92
N PHE A 330 9.60 -6.91 -5.79
CA PHE A 330 8.94 -6.03 -4.84
C PHE A 330 9.80 -4.81 -4.58
N GLU A 331 9.25 -3.64 -4.90
CA GLU A 331 9.89 -2.35 -4.67
C GLU A 331 9.64 -1.89 -3.24
N VAL A 332 10.63 -1.27 -2.63
CA VAL A 332 10.53 -0.61 -1.32
C VAL A 332 10.94 0.85 -1.41
N SER A 333 10.59 1.63 -0.39
CA SER A 333 11.05 3.02 -0.33
C SER A 333 12.58 3.09 -0.26
N SER A 334 13.17 4.12 -0.88
CA SER A 334 14.63 4.34 -0.83
C SER A 334 15.16 4.42 0.59
N TYR A 335 14.35 4.92 1.54
CA TYR A 335 14.72 4.99 2.95
C TYR A 335 15.02 3.60 3.55
N GLN A 336 14.33 2.55 3.14
CA GLN A 336 14.60 1.17 3.62
C GLN A 336 16.03 0.73 3.28
N PHE A 337 16.54 1.15 2.14
CA PHE A 337 17.89 0.85 1.70
C PHE A 337 18.93 1.76 2.35
N THR A 338 18.75 3.09 2.29
CA THR A 338 19.72 4.06 2.79
C THR A 338 19.88 4.05 4.32
N SER A 339 18.91 3.46 5.03
CA SER A 339 18.97 3.28 6.49
C SER A 339 19.65 1.98 6.92
N LEU A 340 20.11 1.13 5.99
CA LEU A 340 20.89 -0.05 6.29
C LEU A 340 22.37 0.31 6.53
N PRO A 341 23.13 -0.52 7.27
CA PRO A 341 24.55 -0.32 7.41
C PRO A 341 25.26 -0.48 6.05
N GLU A 342 26.11 0.46 5.69
CA GLU A 342 26.89 0.40 4.44
C GLU A 342 28.27 -0.26 4.65
N SER A 343 28.77 -0.29 5.91
CA SER A 343 30.05 -0.88 6.28
C SER A 343 29.96 -1.51 7.67
N LEU A 344 30.96 -2.31 8.02
CA LEU A 344 31.12 -2.91 9.34
C LEU A 344 31.15 -1.85 10.45
N ASP A 345 31.74 -0.68 10.18
CA ASP A 345 31.83 0.41 11.15
C ASP A 345 30.48 0.88 11.70
N ALA A 346 29.41 0.74 10.92
CA ALA A 346 28.06 1.08 11.38
C ALA A 346 27.48 0.06 12.40
N LEU A 347 28.07 -1.13 12.48
CA LEU A 347 27.63 -2.24 13.35
C LEU A 347 28.48 -2.44 14.59
N ILE A 348 29.57 -1.66 14.74
CA ILE A 348 30.49 -1.73 15.87
C ILE A 348 30.59 -0.35 16.54
N SER A 349 31.05 -0.35 17.77
CA SER A 349 31.31 0.87 18.55
C SER A 349 32.60 0.70 19.38
N ASP A 350 33.11 1.80 19.90
CA ASP A 350 34.23 1.72 20.83
C ASP A 350 33.83 0.98 22.11
N ALA A 351 34.74 0.13 22.61
CA ALA A 351 34.56 -0.49 23.90
C ALA A 351 34.58 0.61 25.00
N PRO A 352 33.71 0.50 26.02
CA PRO A 352 33.73 1.46 27.12
C PRO A 352 35.11 1.49 27.78
N GLU A 353 35.61 2.69 28.08
CA GLU A 353 36.83 2.81 28.85
C GLU A 353 36.69 2.08 30.20
N PRO A 354 37.70 1.37 30.65
CA PRO A 354 37.67 0.76 31.96
C PRO A 354 37.39 1.84 33.01
N VAL A 355 36.32 1.64 33.77
CA VAL A 355 36.00 2.53 34.90
C VAL A 355 37.18 2.33 35.88
N GLU A 356 38.05 3.35 36.05
CA GLU A 356 39.02 3.33 37.16
C GLU A 356 38.19 3.19 38.46
N GLU A 357 38.34 2.02 39.10
CA GLU A 357 37.77 1.80 40.40
C GLU A 357 38.33 2.89 41.33
N THR A 358 37.49 3.86 41.67
CA THR A 358 37.83 4.83 42.72
C THR A 358 38.12 4.02 43.98
N PRO A 359 39.35 4.08 44.52
CA PRO A 359 39.69 3.27 45.69
C PRO A 359 38.68 3.59 46.81
N ALA A 360 38.13 2.52 47.41
CA ALA A 360 37.17 2.64 48.48
C ALA A 360 37.70 3.60 49.58
N PRO A 361 36.88 4.53 50.08
CA PRO A 361 37.32 5.45 51.13
C PRO A 361 37.86 4.64 52.30
N LEU A 362 39.09 4.95 52.72
CA LEU A 362 39.71 4.38 53.92
C LEU A 362 38.78 4.58 55.10
N VAL A 363 38.21 3.50 55.60
CA VAL A 363 37.46 3.48 56.83
C VAL A 363 38.49 3.63 57.96
N ILE A 364 38.64 4.82 58.47
CA ILE A 364 39.42 5.09 59.71
C ILE A 364 38.59 4.52 60.85
N PRO A 365 39.14 3.51 61.59
CA PRO A 365 38.41 3.01 62.77
C PRO A 365 38.31 4.10 63.82
N PRO A 366 37.20 4.16 64.59
CA PRO A 366 37.08 5.15 65.65
C PRO A 366 38.19 4.97 66.71
N ALA A 367 38.76 6.10 67.11
CA ALA A 367 39.81 6.11 68.16
C ALA A 367 39.21 5.51 69.45
N GLU A 368 39.88 4.48 70.01
CA GLU A 368 39.57 3.95 71.34
C GLU A 368 39.75 5.09 72.37
N GLU A 369 38.67 5.48 73.02
CA GLU A 369 38.78 6.26 74.23
C GLU A 369 39.43 5.38 75.33
N SER A 370 40.62 5.77 75.78
CA SER A 370 41.28 5.17 76.94
C SER A 370 40.69 5.74 78.23
N PRO A 371 40.64 4.97 79.34
CA PRO A 371 39.90 5.25 80.56
C PRO A 371 40.52 6.36 81.44
#